data_a1cd77442175239064edb18642e80b2d
#
_entry.id   a1cd77442175239064edb18642e80b2d
#
_cell.length_a   1.000
_cell.length_b   1.000
_cell.length_c   1.000
_cell.angle_alpha   90.00
_cell.angle_beta   90.00
_cell.angle_gamma   90.00
#
_symmetry.space_group_name_H-M   'P 1'
#
loop_
_entity.id
_entity.type
_entity.pdbx_description
1 polymer ?
#
loop_
_entity_poly.entity_id
_entity_poly.type
_entity_poly.pdbx_seq_one_letter_code
_entity_poly.pdbx_strand_id
1 'polypeptide(L)'
;MGESYAKLVIQPIDLIRAFKVDFCLASVIKWLTKWHMEKKSEYLNRAKYYIPLCEDIEYSNSLVFALRMYCILNGFMKDNSSTCLLVEVARCVMQSKRDEAVFKLVQEAYK
;
A
#
# COMPACT_ATOMS: atom_id res chain seq x y z
N MET A 1 4.54 15.64 -8.13
CA MET A 1 4.36 14.66 -7.06
C MET A 1 3.95 15.29 -5.74
N GLY A 2 4.51 16.40 -5.38
CA GLY A 2 4.32 16.99 -4.07
C GLY A 2 2.90 17.36 -3.71
N GLU A 3 2.17 17.97 -4.64
CA GLU A 3 0.84 18.48 -4.32
C GLU A 3 -0.18 17.40 -3.94
N SER A 4 -0.11 16.23 -4.60
CA SER A 4 -1.03 15.12 -4.30
C SER A 4 -0.90 14.68 -2.85
N TYR A 5 0.32 14.65 -2.33
CA TYR A 5 0.58 14.18 -0.98
C TYR A 5 0.48 15.26 0.09
N ALA A 6 0.35 16.53 -0.33
CA ALA A 6 0.33 17.64 0.64
C ALA A 6 -0.84 17.56 1.62
N LYS A 7 -1.92 16.87 1.25
CA LYS A 7 -3.10 16.74 2.10
C LYS A 7 -3.02 15.57 3.07
N LEU A 8 -1.99 14.75 2.97
CA LEU A 8 -1.86 13.58 3.84
C LEU A 8 -1.31 13.98 5.22
N VAL A 9 -1.83 13.35 6.24
CA VAL A 9 -1.33 13.51 7.61
C VAL A 9 0.05 12.89 7.73
N ILE A 10 0.23 11.70 7.13
CA ILE A 10 1.52 11.01 7.09
C ILE A 10 1.88 10.79 5.63
N GLN A 11 3.09 11.18 5.24
CA GLN A 11 3.56 11.00 3.87
C GLN A 11 4.06 9.56 3.67
N PRO A 12 3.92 8.99 2.45
CA PRO A 12 4.48 7.67 2.17
C PRO A 12 5.95 7.56 2.53
N ILE A 13 6.73 8.61 2.24
CA ILE A 13 8.17 8.59 2.51
C ILE A 13 8.49 8.43 3.99
N ASP A 14 7.65 8.97 4.86
CA ASP A 14 7.88 8.87 6.31
C ASP A 14 7.80 7.41 6.77
N LEU A 15 6.79 6.69 6.28
CA LEU A 15 6.62 5.28 6.58
C LEU A 15 7.76 4.44 5.97
N ILE A 16 8.06 4.71 4.71
CA ILE A 16 9.08 3.97 3.96
C ILE A 16 10.44 4.10 4.64
N ARG A 17 10.81 5.30 5.06
CA ARG A 17 12.10 5.55 5.73
C ARG A 17 12.15 4.93 7.11
N ALA A 18 11.07 5.06 7.89
CA ALA A 18 11.03 4.55 9.25
C ALA A 18 11.25 3.05 9.32
N PHE A 19 10.74 2.30 8.34
CA PHE A 19 10.83 0.85 8.31
C PHE A 19 11.80 0.31 7.27
N LYS A 20 12.53 1.19 6.59
CA LYS A 20 13.49 0.81 5.55
C LYS A 20 12.87 -0.14 4.53
N VAL A 21 11.69 0.24 4.04
CA VAL A 21 10.95 -0.54 3.08
C VAL A 21 11.71 -0.56 1.74
N ASP A 22 11.86 -1.74 1.14
CA ASP A 22 12.56 -1.85 -0.13
C ASP A 22 11.79 -1.15 -1.25
N PHE A 23 12.49 -0.88 -2.35
CA PHE A 23 11.95 -0.07 -3.45
C PHE A 23 10.65 -0.62 -4.02
N CYS A 24 10.57 -1.94 -4.21
CA CYS A 24 9.38 -2.52 -4.86
C CYS A 24 8.15 -2.44 -3.98
N LEU A 25 8.26 -2.81 -2.70
CA LEU A 25 7.13 -2.67 -1.77
C LEU A 25 6.80 -1.20 -1.53
N ALA A 26 7.82 -0.34 -1.45
CA ALA A 26 7.61 1.10 -1.33
C ALA A 26 6.81 1.64 -2.51
N SER A 27 7.09 1.15 -3.72
CA SER A 27 6.36 1.55 -4.92
C SER A 27 4.90 1.11 -4.86
N VAL A 28 4.64 -0.11 -4.39
CA VAL A 28 3.27 -0.60 -4.20
C VAL A 28 2.53 0.31 -3.22
N ILE A 29 3.15 0.64 -2.09
CA ILE A 29 2.54 1.52 -1.09
C ILE A 29 2.24 2.90 -1.69
N LYS A 30 3.18 3.47 -2.43
CA LYS A 30 3.01 4.80 -3.04
C LYS A 30 1.86 4.82 -4.04
N TRP A 31 1.81 3.84 -4.95
CA TRP A 31 0.76 3.82 -5.96
C TRP A 31 -0.62 3.55 -5.36
N LEU A 32 -0.71 2.70 -4.34
CA LEU A 32 -1.98 2.46 -3.67
C LEU A 32 -2.41 3.65 -2.80
N THR A 33 -1.46 4.42 -2.28
CA THR A 33 -1.77 5.69 -1.63
C THR A 33 -2.44 6.63 -2.63
N LYS A 34 -1.86 6.77 -3.83
CA LYS A 34 -2.47 7.61 -4.87
C LYS A 34 -3.85 7.10 -5.28
N TRP A 35 -4.00 5.77 -5.37
CA TRP A 35 -5.29 5.21 -5.71
C TRP A 35 -6.35 5.54 -4.66
N HIS A 36 -6.01 5.42 -3.37
CA HIS A 36 -6.95 5.78 -2.31
C HIS A 36 -7.35 7.26 -2.36
N MET A 37 -6.44 8.11 -2.81
CA MET A 37 -6.71 9.56 -2.90
C MET A 37 -7.53 9.93 -4.13
N GLU A 38 -7.28 9.30 -5.27
CA GLU A 38 -7.83 9.75 -6.56
C GLU A 38 -8.70 8.72 -7.27
N LYS A 39 -8.65 7.44 -6.87
CA LYS A 39 -9.46 6.35 -7.43
C LYS A 39 -9.28 6.13 -8.94
N LYS A 40 -8.09 6.42 -9.47
CA LYS A 40 -7.80 6.19 -10.89
C LYS A 40 -7.25 4.78 -11.08
N SER A 41 -7.86 4.00 -11.97
CA SER A 41 -7.49 2.60 -12.19
C SER A 41 -6.05 2.43 -12.67
N GLU A 42 -5.46 3.44 -13.32
CA GLU A 42 -4.06 3.35 -13.75
C GLU A 42 -3.12 3.15 -12.57
N TYR A 43 -3.48 3.65 -11.37
CA TYR A 43 -2.65 3.47 -10.19
C TYR A 43 -2.66 2.03 -9.69
N LEU A 44 -3.77 1.32 -9.89
CA LEU A 44 -3.83 -0.11 -9.61
C LEU A 44 -2.89 -0.88 -10.52
N ASN A 45 -2.86 -0.53 -11.80
CA ASN A 45 -1.97 -1.16 -12.77
C ASN A 45 -0.50 -0.91 -12.42
N ARG A 46 -0.18 0.29 -11.96
CA ARG A 46 1.19 0.61 -11.56
C ARG A 46 1.61 -0.17 -10.33
N ALA A 47 0.74 -0.28 -9.33
CA ALA A 47 1.02 -1.09 -8.15
C ALA A 47 1.21 -2.55 -8.55
N LYS A 48 0.34 -3.05 -9.43
CA LYS A 48 0.38 -4.44 -9.90
C LYS A 48 1.72 -4.77 -10.57
N TYR A 49 2.28 -3.83 -11.30
CA TYR A 49 3.57 -4.03 -11.98
C TYR A 49 4.70 -4.37 -10.99
N TYR A 50 4.70 -3.74 -9.80
CA TYR A 50 5.77 -3.91 -8.84
C TYR A 50 5.63 -5.15 -7.96
N ILE A 51 4.43 -5.73 -7.84
CA ILE A 51 4.23 -6.88 -6.96
C ILE A 51 5.11 -8.07 -7.30
N PRO A 52 5.19 -8.53 -8.57
CA PRO A 52 6.05 -9.66 -8.90
C PRO A 52 7.53 -9.39 -8.70
N LEU A 53 7.90 -8.10 -8.63
CA LEU A 53 9.29 -7.70 -8.46
C LEU A 53 9.69 -7.62 -6.98
N CYS A 54 8.74 -7.73 -6.07
CA CYS A 54 9.02 -7.70 -4.64
C CYS A 54 9.77 -8.96 -4.21
N GLU A 55 10.79 -8.76 -3.37
CA GLU A 55 11.56 -9.87 -2.84
C GLU A 55 10.94 -10.37 -1.54
N ASP A 56 11.34 -11.58 -1.11
CA ASP A 56 10.88 -12.18 0.14
C ASP A 56 11.70 -11.61 1.29
N ILE A 57 11.37 -10.38 1.67
CA ILE A 57 12.04 -9.69 2.77
C ILE A 57 11.15 -9.80 4.01
N GLU A 58 11.75 -10.21 5.12
CA GLU A 58 11.02 -10.23 6.39
C GLU A 58 10.92 -8.82 6.95
N TYR A 59 9.69 -8.39 7.17
CA TYR A 59 9.40 -7.14 7.86
C TYR A 59 8.80 -7.45 9.22
N SER A 60 9.01 -6.56 10.19
CA SER A 60 8.46 -6.74 11.51
C SER A 60 6.93 -6.58 11.51
N ASN A 61 6.27 -7.17 12.50
CA ASN A 61 4.82 -6.97 12.66
C ASN A 61 4.49 -5.50 12.91
N SER A 62 5.45 -4.71 13.36
CA SER A 62 5.29 -3.27 13.54
C SER A 62 4.97 -2.57 12.23
N LEU A 63 5.48 -3.07 11.10
CA LEU A 63 5.18 -2.46 9.81
C LEU A 63 3.70 -2.63 9.46
N VAL A 64 3.11 -3.80 9.73
CA VAL A 64 1.68 -4.01 9.48
C VAL A 64 0.86 -3.03 10.32
N PHE A 65 1.20 -2.91 11.60
CA PHE A 65 0.52 -1.97 12.49
C PHE A 65 0.67 -0.54 11.99
N ALA A 66 1.88 -0.14 11.60
CA ALA A 66 2.15 1.20 11.09
C ALA A 66 1.38 1.48 9.80
N LEU A 67 1.27 0.49 8.90
CA LEU A 67 0.47 0.63 7.68
C LEU A 67 -1.00 0.86 8.01
N ARG A 68 -1.54 0.14 8.98
CA ARG A 68 -2.92 0.34 9.40
C ARG A 68 -3.13 1.75 9.97
N MET A 69 -2.23 2.20 10.83
CA MET A 69 -2.32 3.57 11.39
C MET A 69 -2.14 4.62 10.29
N TYR A 70 -1.24 4.38 9.36
CA TYR A 70 -1.05 5.25 8.19
C TYR A 70 -2.36 5.41 7.42
N CYS A 71 -3.05 4.31 7.17
CA CYS A 71 -4.31 4.34 6.41
C CYS A 71 -5.44 4.99 7.21
N ILE A 72 -5.51 4.74 8.51
CA ILE A 72 -6.52 5.37 9.36
C ILE A 72 -6.32 6.89 9.41
N LEU A 73 -5.11 7.33 9.69
CA LEU A 73 -4.81 8.75 9.83
C LEU A 73 -4.97 9.51 8.53
N ASN A 74 -4.73 8.85 7.41
CA ASN A 74 -4.92 9.48 6.09
C ASN A 74 -6.33 9.34 5.54
N GLY A 75 -7.24 8.71 6.31
CA GLY A 75 -8.63 8.60 5.91
C GLY A 75 -8.94 7.50 4.90
N PHE A 76 -8.01 6.57 4.67
CA PHE A 76 -8.22 5.46 3.74
C PHE A 76 -8.95 4.29 4.40
N MET A 77 -8.98 4.26 5.70
CA MET A 77 -9.57 3.20 6.50
C MET A 77 -10.21 3.83 7.73
N LYS A 78 -11.39 3.32 8.11
CA LYS A 78 -12.18 3.94 9.17
C LYS A 78 -11.54 3.76 10.56
N ASP A 79 -11.19 2.52 10.90
CA ASP A 79 -10.66 2.17 12.22
C ASP A 79 -9.94 0.82 12.15
N ASN A 80 -9.47 0.33 13.30
CA ASN A 80 -8.73 -0.93 13.37
C ASN A 80 -9.58 -2.18 13.13
N SER A 81 -10.91 -2.07 13.12
CA SER A 81 -11.78 -3.20 12.81
C SER A 81 -12.10 -3.30 11.33
N SER A 82 -11.64 -2.31 10.54
CA SER A 82 -11.83 -2.26 9.09
C SER A 82 -10.56 -2.71 8.37
N THR A 83 -10.64 -2.74 7.04
CA THR A 83 -9.46 -2.95 6.21
C THR A 83 -9.57 -2.04 4.98
N CYS A 84 -8.50 -1.98 4.20
CA CYS A 84 -8.50 -1.27 2.93
C CYS A 84 -7.55 -1.97 1.96
N LEU A 85 -7.67 -1.61 0.70
CA LEU A 85 -6.89 -2.28 -0.36
C LEU A 85 -5.38 -2.21 -0.09
N LEU A 86 -4.88 -1.05 0.32
CA LEU A 86 -3.45 -0.88 0.58
C LEU A 86 -2.96 -1.86 1.64
N VAL A 87 -3.67 -1.96 2.76
CA VAL A 87 -3.29 -2.87 3.85
C VAL A 87 -3.35 -4.31 3.39
N GLU A 88 -4.42 -4.71 2.70
CA GLU A 88 -4.59 -6.10 2.26
C GLU A 88 -3.50 -6.51 1.27
N VAL A 89 -3.22 -5.65 0.29
CA VAL A 89 -2.20 -5.96 -0.72
C VAL A 89 -0.82 -5.99 -0.10
N ALA A 90 -0.48 -5.02 0.73
CA ALA A 90 0.84 -4.98 1.38
C ALA A 90 1.05 -6.20 2.28
N ARG A 91 0.03 -6.61 3.03
CA ARG A 91 0.13 -7.81 3.86
C ARG A 91 0.38 -9.06 3.03
N CYS A 92 -0.33 -9.20 1.91
CA CYS A 92 -0.11 -10.34 1.02
C CYS A 92 1.33 -10.36 0.51
N VAL A 93 1.86 -9.22 0.09
CA VAL A 93 3.25 -9.13 -0.37
C VAL A 93 4.21 -9.51 0.74
N MET A 94 3.98 -9.00 1.95
CA MET A 94 4.84 -9.27 3.11
C MET A 94 4.79 -10.74 3.54
N GLN A 95 3.71 -11.45 3.22
CA GLN A 95 3.55 -12.88 3.50
C GLN A 95 3.95 -13.75 2.32
N SER A 96 4.61 -13.16 1.32
CA SER A 96 5.03 -13.85 0.10
C SER A 96 3.88 -14.44 -0.71
N LYS A 97 2.69 -13.82 -0.60
CA LYS A 97 1.49 -14.22 -1.34
C LYS A 97 1.24 -13.26 -2.49
N ARG A 98 2.20 -13.20 -3.42
CA ARG A 98 2.16 -12.23 -4.52
C ARG A 98 0.98 -12.43 -5.45
N ASP A 99 0.63 -13.67 -5.77
CA ASP A 99 -0.51 -13.96 -6.65
C ASP A 99 -1.81 -13.48 -6.03
N GLU A 100 -1.96 -13.65 -4.72
CA GLU A 100 -3.13 -13.19 -4.01
C GLU A 100 -3.21 -11.66 -4.01
N ALA A 101 -2.06 -11.01 -3.85
CA ALA A 101 -1.99 -9.54 -3.91
C ALA A 101 -2.42 -9.03 -5.27
N VAL A 102 -1.92 -9.63 -6.35
CA VAL A 102 -2.31 -9.26 -7.72
C VAL A 102 -3.80 -9.47 -7.92
N PHE A 103 -4.32 -10.60 -7.44
CA PHE A 103 -5.75 -10.89 -7.57
C PHE A 103 -6.63 -9.83 -6.91
N LYS A 104 -6.24 -9.35 -5.74
CA LYS A 104 -6.99 -8.29 -5.05
C LYS A 104 -7.04 -7.01 -5.87
N LEU A 105 -5.94 -6.66 -6.55
CA LEU A 105 -5.92 -5.49 -7.42
C LEU A 105 -6.81 -5.68 -8.66
N VAL A 106 -6.77 -6.87 -9.23
CA VAL A 106 -7.63 -7.19 -10.39
C VAL A 106 -9.10 -7.12 -9.99
N GLN A 107 -9.45 -7.67 -8.82
CA GLN A 107 -10.83 -7.59 -8.33
C GLN A 107 -11.28 -6.14 -8.16
N GLU A 108 -10.42 -5.30 -7.60
CA GLU A 108 -10.76 -3.89 -7.39
C GLU A 108 -10.99 -3.17 -8.71
N ALA A 109 -10.20 -3.49 -9.73
CA ALA A 109 -10.32 -2.85 -11.04
C ALA A 109 -11.64 -3.15 -11.74
N TYR A 110 -12.30 -4.26 -11.38
CA TYR A 110 -13.56 -4.67 -11.99
C TYR A 110 -14.80 -4.29 -11.17
N LYS A 111 -14.63 -3.53 -10.13
CA LYS A 111 -15.78 -3.04 -9.34
C LYS A 111 -16.52 -1.88 -10.00
#